data_6909d6456bdf93e3ac0e43864bca8384
#
_entry.id   6909d6456bdf93e3ac0e43864bca8384
#
_cell.length_a   1.000
_cell.length_b   1.000
_cell.length_c   1.000
_cell.angle_alpha   90.00
_cell.angle_beta   90.00
_cell.angle_gamma   90.00
#
_symmetry.space_group_name_H-M   'P 1'
#
loop_
_entity.id
_entity.type
_entity.pdbx_description
1 polymer ?
#
loop_
_entity_poly.entity_id
_entity_poly.type
_entity_poly.pdbx_seq_one_letter_code
_entity_poly.pdbx_strand_id
1 'polypeptide(L)'
;MTPTLPPGYEPYEYDDPFEELVGPLGYRVADGRITLAFEAGPHHCNTQSMIHGGMLMTFADYALCLTAVWDQPGERCITVSFNCEFVAAGRRGDTVESRGEVIRRTGSFTFARGQVFVGDRTLLNYSGIVKRLRPPS
;
A
#
# COMPACT_ATOMS: atom_id res chain seq x y z
N MET A 1 21.62 -5.17 7.75
CA MET A 1 21.24 -5.57 6.37
C MET A 1 20.35 -4.51 5.77
N THR A 2 20.61 -4.18 4.51
CA THR A 2 19.74 -3.27 3.76
C THR A 2 18.41 -3.98 3.50
N PRO A 3 17.27 -3.35 3.81
CA PRO A 3 15.98 -3.93 3.51
C PRO A 3 15.84 -4.16 2.00
N THR A 4 15.25 -5.27 1.62
CA THR A 4 15.03 -5.64 0.22
C THR A 4 13.54 -5.90 0.00
N LEU A 5 13.12 -5.80 -1.26
CA LEU A 5 11.76 -6.20 -1.61
C LEU A 5 11.62 -7.72 -1.58
N PRO A 6 10.44 -8.24 -1.22
CA PRO A 6 10.18 -9.66 -1.34
C PRO A 6 10.33 -10.13 -2.78
N PRO A 7 10.69 -11.42 -3.00
CA PRO A 7 10.82 -11.96 -4.35
C PRO A 7 9.55 -11.77 -5.18
N GLY A 8 9.74 -11.38 -6.45
CA GLY A 8 8.66 -11.15 -7.39
C GLY A 8 8.04 -9.76 -7.36
N TYR A 9 8.51 -8.90 -6.46
CA TYR A 9 8.03 -7.53 -6.34
C TYR A 9 9.07 -6.55 -6.88
N GLU A 10 8.60 -5.46 -7.50
CA GLU A 10 9.42 -4.41 -8.09
C GLU A 10 9.14 -3.07 -7.43
N PRO A 11 10.13 -2.15 -7.34
CA PRO A 11 9.85 -0.81 -6.86
C PRO A 11 8.94 -0.08 -7.84
N TYR A 12 7.94 0.63 -7.33
CA TYR A 12 7.11 1.48 -8.18
C TYR A 12 7.91 2.72 -8.58
N GLU A 13 7.90 3.01 -9.87
CA GLU A 13 8.71 4.12 -10.41
C GLU A 13 8.06 5.47 -10.13
N TYR A 14 8.17 5.90 -8.90
CA TYR A 14 7.71 7.21 -8.46
C TYR A 14 8.79 7.86 -7.62
N ASP A 15 8.97 9.15 -7.85
CA ASP A 15 9.79 9.98 -6.97
C ASP A 15 8.95 10.39 -5.77
N ASP A 16 8.93 9.54 -4.75
CA ASP A 16 8.20 9.77 -3.52
C ASP A 16 9.18 9.67 -2.35
N PRO A 17 9.70 10.82 -1.88
CA PRO A 17 10.71 10.84 -0.82
C PRO A 17 10.26 10.16 0.47
N PHE A 18 8.98 10.28 0.82
CA PHE A 18 8.49 9.65 2.04
C PHE A 18 8.46 8.13 1.90
N GLU A 19 7.97 7.62 0.79
CA GLU A 19 7.93 6.18 0.55
C GLU A 19 9.33 5.60 0.44
N GLU A 20 10.27 6.33 -0.14
CA GLU A 20 11.68 5.92 -0.16
C GLU A 20 12.24 5.81 1.25
N LEU A 21 11.91 6.74 2.13
CA LEU A 21 12.38 6.76 3.51
C LEU A 21 11.89 5.55 4.29
N VAL A 22 10.62 5.19 4.16
CA VAL A 22 10.00 4.09 4.91
C VAL A 22 10.07 2.75 4.17
N GLY A 23 10.50 2.77 2.91
CA GLY A 23 10.54 1.58 2.06
C GLY A 23 11.68 0.63 2.36
N PRO A 24 11.99 -0.21 1.37
CA PRO A 24 11.37 -0.23 0.05
C PRO A 24 9.97 -0.81 0.04
N LEU A 25 9.08 -0.17 -0.72
CA LEU A 25 7.73 -0.65 -0.99
C LEU A 25 7.67 -1.09 -2.45
N GLY A 26 7.00 -2.19 -2.73
CA GLY A 26 6.99 -2.73 -4.07
C GLY A 26 5.63 -3.19 -4.54
N TYR A 27 5.55 -3.50 -5.81
CA TYR A 27 4.32 -3.96 -6.45
C TYR A 27 4.57 -5.14 -7.37
N ARG A 28 3.50 -5.87 -7.63
CA ARG A 28 3.47 -6.92 -8.65
C ARG A 28 2.10 -6.89 -9.32
N VAL A 29 2.09 -6.93 -10.65
CA VAL A 29 0.85 -7.05 -11.41
C VAL A 29 0.79 -8.45 -12.01
N ALA A 30 -0.27 -9.17 -11.73
CA ALA A 30 -0.51 -10.50 -12.26
C ALA A 30 -2.02 -10.75 -12.31
N ASP A 31 -2.47 -11.40 -13.37
CA ASP A 31 -3.87 -11.79 -13.55
C ASP A 31 -4.84 -10.59 -13.43
N GLY A 32 -4.44 -9.43 -13.97
CA GLY A 32 -5.25 -8.22 -13.94
C GLY A 32 -5.38 -7.57 -12.57
N ARG A 33 -4.50 -7.88 -11.63
CA ARG A 33 -4.51 -7.33 -10.28
C ARG A 33 -3.14 -6.81 -9.88
N ILE A 34 -3.15 -5.79 -9.03
CA ILE A 34 -1.93 -5.31 -8.38
C ILE A 34 -1.89 -5.82 -6.94
N THR A 35 -0.73 -6.31 -6.55
CA THR A 35 -0.42 -6.68 -5.16
C THR A 35 0.76 -5.85 -4.72
N LEU A 36 0.72 -5.32 -3.51
CA LEU A 36 1.78 -4.48 -2.96
C LEU A 36 2.46 -5.26 -1.84
N ALA A 37 3.72 -4.96 -1.57
CA ALA A 37 4.45 -5.65 -0.50
C ALA A 37 5.60 -4.83 0.06
N PHE A 38 5.94 -5.12 1.31
CA PHE A 38 7.24 -4.76 1.88
C PHE A 38 7.66 -5.84 2.86
N GLU A 39 8.95 -5.91 3.10
CA GLU A 39 9.50 -6.78 4.13
C GLU A 39 9.74 -5.96 5.40
N ALA A 40 9.17 -6.39 6.52
CA ALA A 40 9.22 -5.62 7.76
C ALA A 40 10.63 -5.61 8.33
N GLY A 41 11.27 -4.46 8.26
CA GLY A 41 12.59 -4.22 8.84
C GLY A 41 12.50 -3.56 10.22
N PRO A 42 13.65 -3.40 10.91
CA PRO A 42 13.66 -2.77 12.23
C PRO A 42 13.13 -1.35 12.24
N HIS A 43 13.32 -0.61 11.16
CA HIS A 43 12.83 0.79 11.05
C HIS A 43 11.31 0.89 10.87
N HIS A 44 10.63 -0.22 10.68
CA HIS A 44 9.17 -0.27 10.59
C HIS A 44 8.52 -0.60 11.93
N CYS A 45 9.30 -0.96 12.94
CA CYS A 45 8.80 -1.58 14.15
C CYS A 45 8.93 -0.67 15.37
N ASN A 46 8.08 -0.95 16.36
CA ASN A 46 8.16 -0.31 17.66
C ASN A 46 9.20 -1.03 18.56
N THR A 47 9.28 -0.61 19.82
CA THR A 47 10.23 -1.17 20.79
C THR A 47 10.01 -2.65 21.11
N GLN A 48 8.86 -3.21 20.72
CA GLN A 48 8.53 -4.62 20.94
C GLN A 48 8.70 -5.47 19.68
N SER A 49 9.39 -4.95 18.66
CA SER A 49 9.60 -5.61 17.36
C SER A 49 8.29 -5.93 16.61
N MET A 50 7.24 -5.20 16.93
CA MET A 50 5.98 -5.26 16.18
C MET A 50 5.90 -4.10 15.20
N ILE A 51 5.34 -4.35 14.03
CA ILE A 51 5.18 -3.31 13.02
C ILE A 51 4.33 -2.18 13.60
N HIS A 52 4.87 -0.97 13.54
CA HIS A 52 4.17 0.20 14.05
C HIS A 52 2.87 0.40 13.28
N GLY A 53 1.78 0.71 14.00
CA GLY A 53 0.49 0.96 13.36
C GLY A 53 0.57 2.05 12.30
N GLY A 54 1.37 3.09 12.54
CA GLY A 54 1.61 4.13 11.56
C GLY A 54 2.25 3.61 10.26
N MET A 55 3.14 2.62 10.37
CA MET A 55 3.72 2.00 9.16
C MET A 55 2.67 1.21 8.39
N LEU A 56 1.81 0.46 9.08
CA LEU A 56 0.72 -0.27 8.43
C LEU A 56 -0.25 0.69 7.73
N MET A 57 -0.55 1.83 8.35
CA MET A 57 -1.39 2.86 7.73
C MET A 57 -0.70 3.48 6.51
N THR A 58 0.59 3.76 6.60
CA THR A 58 1.37 4.28 5.47
C THR A 58 1.33 3.30 4.29
N PHE A 59 1.57 2.04 4.57
CA PHE A 59 1.52 1.00 3.54
C PHE A 59 0.12 0.85 2.95
N ALA A 60 -0.91 0.88 3.79
CA ALA A 60 -2.29 0.80 3.32
C ALA A 60 -2.68 1.99 2.46
N ASP A 61 -2.22 3.19 2.80
CA ASP A 61 -2.45 4.39 1.98
C ASP A 61 -1.74 4.28 0.62
N TYR A 62 -0.50 3.82 0.62
CA TYR A 62 0.24 3.51 -0.60
C TYR A 62 -0.54 2.50 -1.46
N ALA A 63 -1.03 1.42 -0.84
CA ALA A 63 -1.79 0.39 -1.54
C ALA A 63 -3.12 0.94 -2.08
N LEU A 64 -3.80 1.78 -1.32
CA LEU A 64 -5.04 2.45 -1.76
C LEU A 64 -4.80 3.27 -3.03
N CYS A 65 -3.75 4.08 -3.02
CA CYS A 65 -3.42 4.95 -4.15
C CYS A 65 -3.04 4.13 -5.39
N LEU A 66 -2.18 3.12 -5.25
CA LEU A 66 -1.80 2.30 -6.40
C LEU A 66 -2.95 1.46 -6.92
N THR A 67 -3.81 0.95 -6.05
CA THR A 67 -5.03 0.25 -6.47
C THR A 67 -5.88 1.15 -7.36
N ALA A 68 -5.94 2.45 -7.04
CA ALA A 68 -6.73 3.41 -7.80
C ALA A 68 -6.12 3.77 -9.15
N VAL A 69 -4.78 3.84 -9.27
CA VAL A 69 -4.15 4.47 -10.44
C VAL A 69 -3.32 3.55 -11.33
N TRP A 70 -2.94 2.35 -10.89
CA TRP A 70 -1.97 1.51 -11.62
C TRP A 70 -2.41 1.22 -13.06
N ASP A 71 -3.70 1.11 -13.31
CA ASP A 71 -4.27 0.82 -14.63
C ASP A 71 -4.90 2.05 -15.29
N GLN A 72 -4.60 3.26 -14.80
CA GLN A 72 -5.08 4.53 -15.32
C GLN A 72 -3.89 5.34 -15.85
N PRO A 73 -3.55 5.23 -17.15
CA PRO A 73 -2.33 5.85 -17.68
C PRO A 73 -2.22 7.34 -17.38
N GLY A 74 -1.09 7.74 -16.75
CA GLY A 74 -0.81 9.14 -16.44
C GLY A 74 -1.61 9.71 -15.28
N GLU A 75 -2.54 8.96 -14.70
CA GLU A 75 -3.33 9.44 -13.57
C GLU A 75 -2.53 9.36 -12.28
N ARG A 76 -2.67 10.39 -11.46
CA ARG A 76 -2.15 10.46 -10.10
C ARG A 76 -3.32 10.68 -9.17
N CYS A 77 -3.09 10.64 -7.86
CA CYS A 77 -4.17 10.86 -6.91
C CYS A 77 -3.67 11.47 -5.61
N ILE A 78 -4.62 12.01 -4.85
CA ILE A 78 -4.40 12.49 -3.49
C ILE A 78 -5.46 11.83 -2.61
N THR A 79 -5.04 11.23 -1.50
CA THR A 79 -5.96 10.65 -0.53
C THR A 79 -6.74 11.75 0.15
N VAL A 80 -8.06 11.68 0.12
CA VAL A 80 -8.93 12.65 0.79
C VAL A 80 -9.67 12.05 1.99
N SER A 81 -9.78 10.73 2.06
CA SER A 81 -10.36 10.03 3.19
C SER A 81 -9.74 8.65 3.31
N PHE A 82 -9.39 8.26 4.52
CA PHE A 82 -8.80 6.95 4.78
C PHE A 82 -9.33 6.43 6.10
N ASN A 83 -9.80 5.19 6.10
CA ASN A 83 -10.30 4.51 7.28
C ASN A 83 -9.68 3.12 7.37
N CYS A 84 -9.35 2.69 8.57
CA CYS A 84 -8.82 1.35 8.76
C CYS A 84 -9.19 0.79 10.12
N GLU A 85 -9.16 -0.53 10.21
CA GLU A 85 -9.24 -1.27 11.47
C GLU A 85 -8.01 -2.16 11.58
N PHE A 86 -7.34 -2.12 12.72
CA PHE A 86 -6.22 -3.01 13.03
C PHE A 86 -6.78 -4.33 13.55
N VAL A 87 -6.47 -5.42 12.84
CA VAL A 87 -7.05 -6.73 13.13
C VAL A 87 -6.07 -7.62 13.88
N ALA A 88 -4.79 -7.61 13.50
CA ALA A 88 -3.76 -8.42 14.13
C ALA A 88 -2.40 -7.73 14.01
N ALA A 89 -1.44 -8.17 14.82
CA ALA A 89 -0.10 -7.61 14.80
C ALA A 89 0.77 -8.26 13.72
N GLY A 90 1.62 -7.45 13.10
CA GLY A 90 2.72 -7.91 12.27
C GLY A 90 4.03 -7.72 13.02
N ARG A 91 5.05 -8.48 12.62
CA ARG A 91 6.33 -8.51 13.32
C ARG A 91 7.48 -8.25 12.36
N ARG A 92 8.61 -7.83 12.91
CA ARG A 92 9.85 -7.73 12.17
C ARG A 92 10.13 -9.06 11.46
N GLY A 93 10.51 -8.97 10.19
CA GLY A 93 10.79 -10.13 9.35
C GLY A 93 9.60 -10.63 8.55
N ASP A 94 8.40 -10.18 8.87
CA ASP A 94 7.22 -10.59 8.09
C ASP A 94 7.25 -10.01 6.70
N THR A 95 6.78 -10.80 5.73
CA THR A 95 6.45 -10.30 4.40
C THR A 95 5.02 -9.79 4.44
N VAL A 96 4.87 -8.48 4.32
CA VAL A 96 3.57 -7.81 4.43
C VAL A 96 3.07 -7.50 3.03
N GLU A 97 1.85 -7.93 2.74
CA GLU A 97 1.26 -7.76 1.42
C GLU A 97 -0.07 -7.04 1.52
N SER A 98 -0.50 -6.44 0.42
CA SER A 98 -1.83 -5.84 0.34
C SER A 98 -2.46 -6.15 -0.99
N ARG A 99 -3.77 -6.36 -0.95
CA ARG A 99 -4.60 -6.55 -2.12
C ARG A 99 -5.88 -5.77 -1.93
N GLY A 100 -6.29 -5.07 -2.97
CA GLY A 100 -7.49 -4.24 -2.91
C GLY A 100 -8.26 -4.24 -4.22
N GLU A 101 -9.37 -3.52 -4.20
CA GLU A 101 -10.22 -3.36 -5.35
C GLU A 101 -10.81 -1.96 -5.41
N VAL A 102 -11.05 -1.46 -6.61
CA VAL A 102 -11.81 -0.25 -6.82
C VAL A 102 -13.28 -0.58 -6.68
N ILE A 103 -13.97 0.18 -5.81
CA ILE A 103 -15.42 0.05 -5.63
C ILE A 103 -16.13 0.85 -6.72
N ARG A 104 -15.68 2.09 -6.95
CA ARG A 104 -16.28 2.99 -7.94
C ARG A 104 -15.30 4.09 -8.32
N ARG A 105 -15.28 4.44 -9.61
CA ARG A 105 -14.66 5.67 -10.12
C ARG A 105 -15.73 6.63 -10.57
N THR A 106 -15.64 7.87 -10.08
CA THR A 106 -16.44 8.98 -10.60
C THR A 106 -15.55 9.88 -11.45
N GLY A 107 -16.04 11.00 -11.91
CA GLY A 107 -15.22 11.97 -12.63
C GLY A 107 -14.08 12.53 -11.78
N SER A 108 -14.30 12.72 -10.48
CA SER A 108 -13.35 13.39 -9.58
C SER A 108 -12.72 12.46 -8.54
N PHE A 109 -13.36 11.34 -8.21
CA PHE A 109 -12.94 10.50 -7.08
C PHE A 109 -12.90 9.03 -7.46
N THR A 110 -12.02 8.29 -6.79
CA THR A 110 -12.01 6.82 -6.82
C THR A 110 -12.21 6.32 -5.39
N PHE A 111 -13.15 5.41 -5.23
CA PHE A 111 -13.45 4.74 -3.98
C PHE A 111 -12.84 3.35 -4.04
N ALA A 112 -12.01 2.99 -3.08
CA ALA A 112 -11.34 1.70 -3.07
C ALA A 112 -11.24 1.15 -1.64
N ARG A 113 -10.99 -0.16 -1.55
CA ARG A 113 -10.82 -0.85 -0.27
C ARG A 113 -9.88 -2.03 -0.44
N GLY A 114 -9.35 -2.53 0.67
CA GLY A 114 -8.47 -3.67 0.64
C GLY A 114 -8.09 -4.16 2.02
N GLN A 115 -7.13 -5.08 2.02
CA GLN A 115 -6.59 -5.67 3.24
C GLN A 115 -5.08 -5.71 3.16
N VAL A 116 -4.46 -5.57 4.33
CA VAL A 116 -3.03 -5.82 4.55
C VAL A 116 -2.93 -7.14 5.29
N PHE A 117 -2.06 -8.03 4.84
CA PHE A 117 -2.00 -9.37 5.39
C PHE A 117 -0.57 -9.93 5.38
N VAL A 118 -0.35 -10.93 6.23
CA VAL A 118 0.86 -11.76 6.23
C VAL A 118 0.40 -13.20 6.06
N GLY A 119 0.71 -13.81 4.92
CA GLY A 119 0.19 -15.13 4.60
C GLY A 119 -1.34 -15.12 4.54
N ASP A 120 -1.98 -15.92 5.37
CA ASP A 120 -3.44 -15.97 5.47
C ASP A 120 -3.99 -15.15 6.65
N ARG A 121 -3.12 -14.39 7.35
CA ARG A 121 -3.50 -13.61 8.53
C ARG A 121 -3.68 -12.14 8.13
N THR A 122 -4.90 -11.64 8.23
CA THR A 122 -5.19 -10.23 8.01
C THR A 122 -4.67 -9.39 9.16
N LEU A 123 -3.90 -8.35 8.85
CA LEU A 123 -3.40 -7.39 9.84
C LEU A 123 -4.27 -6.15 9.92
N LEU A 124 -4.85 -5.73 8.79
CA LEU A 124 -5.55 -4.46 8.71
C LEU A 124 -6.54 -4.49 7.55
N ASN A 125 -7.75 -3.99 7.82
CA ASN A 125 -8.72 -3.65 6.76
C ASN A 125 -8.66 -2.16 6.50
N TYR A 126 -8.76 -1.75 5.24
CA TYR A 126 -8.79 -0.34 4.91
C TYR A 126 -9.79 -0.04 3.81
N SER A 127 -10.27 1.18 3.82
CA SER A 127 -11.05 1.76 2.74
C SER A 127 -10.72 3.23 2.64
N GLY A 128 -10.92 3.82 1.47
CA GLY A 128 -10.64 5.22 1.31
C GLY A 128 -11.15 5.78 0.01
N ILE A 129 -10.97 7.09 -0.09
CA ILE A 129 -11.36 7.88 -1.25
C ILE A 129 -10.15 8.69 -1.67
N VAL A 130 -9.81 8.63 -2.95
CA VAL A 130 -8.74 9.44 -3.50
C VAL A 130 -9.33 10.40 -4.54
N LYS A 131 -8.79 11.62 -4.57
CA LYS A 131 -9.11 12.59 -5.62
C LYS A 131 -8.26 12.28 -6.84
N ARG A 132 -8.90 12.20 -7.98
CA ARG A 132 -8.24 11.90 -9.24
C ARG A 132 -7.54 13.15 -9.78
N LEU A 133 -6.25 12.99 -10.11
CA LEU A 133 -5.45 14.03 -10.77
C LEU A 133 -5.06 13.48 -12.13
N ARG A 134 -5.92 13.75 -13.11
CA ARG A 134 -5.69 13.26 -14.46
C ARG A 134 -4.76 14.20 -15.21
N PRO A 135 -4.00 13.68 -16.21
CA PRO A 135 -3.13 14.55 -16.99
C PRO A 135 -3.96 15.58 -17.75
N PRO A 136 -3.38 16.76 -18.04
CA PRO A 136 -4.05 17.75 -18.88
C PRO A 136 -4.38 17.14 -20.23
N SER A 137 -5.57 17.46 -20.74
CA SER A 137 -6.03 17.00 -22.06
C SER A 137 -5.35 17.75 -23.20
#